data_5efacc7e347e90f5535d8b9d55858eca
#
_entry.id   5efacc7e347e90f5535d8b9d55858eca
#
_cell.length_a   1.000
_cell.length_b   1.000
_cell.length_c   1.000
_cell.angle_alpha   90.00
_cell.angle_beta   90.00
_cell.angle_gamma   90.00
#
_symmetry.space_group_name_H-M   'P 1'
#
loop_
_entity.id
_entity.type
_entity.pdbx_description
1 polymer ?
#
loop_
_entity_poly.entity_id
_entity_poly.type
_entity_poly.pdbx_seq_one_letter_code
_entity_poly.pdbx_strand_id
1 'polypeptide(L)'
;MKKIAVVALGGNALLRGNEIGTIQQQEKNTYDTCLNLINLLKQDYNIVITHGNGPQVGNIMLRNEAGYNNYKIPKMPLDICVADSQGGIGYMIERQLLNLLKELKIKKNVVTLVTQVLVEKDDPAFQNPTKPVGAFYLKEEADLLTKTNNFVFKEDPGKRGWRRVVPSPQPKDILNKKIIKDLVKKGNIVVASGGGGVPVYKAEDKKLYGVEAVIDKDLASSLLANEIAADAFFILTDVPKVYINFRKPDQKSLDVVTVDEAQKYLDEGQFSAGSMGPKILAAINFIRNGGKQTIITEATMLSNSEGGTKITSVE
;
A
#
# COMPACT_ATOMS: atom_id res chain seq x y z
N MET A 1 -11.41 -25.65 -2.68
CA MET A 1 -10.80 -24.49 -3.36
C MET A 1 -9.62 -24.06 -2.52
N LYS A 2 -8.52 -23.59 -3.16
CA LYS A 2 -7.39 -22.99 -2.43
C LYS A 2 -7.82 -21.74 -1.68
N LYS A 3 -7.17 -21.49 -0.54
CA LYS A 3 -7.38 -20.25 0.24
C LYS A 3 -6.92 -19.03 -0.56
N ILE A 4 -7.56 -17.90 -0.36
CA ILE A 4 -7.15 -16.62 -0.96
C ILE A 4 -6.45 -15.78 0.10
N ALA A 5 -5.26 -15.26 -0.24
CA ALA A 5 -4.57 -14.27 0.57
C ALA A 5 -4.42 -12.95 -0.20
N VAL A 6 -4.70 -11.83 0.45
CA VAL A 6 -4.25 -10.51 -0.01
C VAL A 6 -2.96 -10.17 0.71
N VAL A 7 -1.95 -9.71 -0.04
CA VAL A 7 -0.63 -9.38 0.49
C VAL A 7 -0.30 -7.93 0.17
N ALA A 8 -0.30 -7.08 1.19
CA ALA A 8 0.05 -5.67 1.06
C ALA A 8 1.56 -5.46 1.24
N LEU A 9 2.26 -5.13 0.17
CA LEU A 9 3.68 -4.85 0.20
C LEU A 9 3.96 -3.47 0.79
N GLY A 10 4.83 -3.41 1.81
CA GLY A 10 5.35 -2.17 2.38
C GLY A 10 6.27 -1.41 1.41
N GLY A 11 6.63 -0.17 1.75
CA GLY A 11 7.55 0.64 0.94
C GLY A 11 8.92 -0.04 0.74
N ASN A 12 9.44 -0.67 1.78
CA ASN A 12 10.73 -1.36 1.76
C ASN A 12 10.77 -2.62 0.86
N ALA A 13 9.61 -3.14 0.46
CA ALA A 13 9.52 -4.22 -0.52
C ALA A 13 10.02 -3.81 -1.91
N LEU A 14 9.99 -2.51 -2.20
CA LEU A 14 10.39 -1.93 -3.50
C LEU A 14 11.61 -1.01 -3.38
N LEU A 15 11.73 -0.28 -2.28
CA LEU A 15 12.80 0.69 -2.04
C LEU A 15 13.11 0.75 -0.53
N ARG A 16 14.34 0.41 -0.15
CA ARG A 16 14.80 0.45 1.25
C ARG A 16 15.22 1.87 1.62
N GLY A 17 15.11 2.20 2.90
CA GLY A 17 15.26 3.58 3.37
C GLY A 17 16.64 4.23 3.17
N ASN A 18 17.67 3.44 2.88
CA ASN A 18 19.05 3.88 2.63
C ASN A 18 19.44 3.84 1.13
N GLU A 19 18.49 3.57 0.25
CA GLU A 19 18.72 3.44 -1.20
C GLU A 19 18.32 4.71 -1.94
N ILE A 20 19.05 5.02 -3.01
CA ILE A 20 18.75 6.13 -3.93
C ILE A 20 17.47 5.84 -4.76
N GLY A 21 17.15 4.55 -4.97
CA GLY A 21 15.99 4.12 -5.73
C GLY A 21 16.24 4.00 -7.23
N THR A 22 17.47 3.59 -7.61
CA THR A 22 17.75 3.22 -9.00
C THR A 22 16.88 2.05 -9.42
N ILE A 23 16.67 1.88 -10.73
CA ILE A 23 15.87 0.75 -11.22
C ILE A 23 16.46 -0.59 -10.80
N GLN A 24 17.77 -0.72 -10.79
CA GLN A 24 18.47 -1.93 -10.37
C GLN A 24 18.19 -2.27 -8.90
N GLN A 25 18.19 -1.27 -8.02
CA GLN A 25 17.85 -1.45 -6.60
C GLN A 25 16.39 -1.88 -6.44
N GLN A 26 15.46 -1.20 -7.13
CA GLN A 26 14.04 -1.55 -7.08
C GLN A 26 13.77 -2.95 -7.63
N GLU A 27 14.39 -3.34 -8.75
CA GLU A 27 14.28 -4.68 -9.33
C GLU A 27 14.79 -5.76 -8.38
N LYS A 28 15.96 -5.54 -7.75
CA LYS A 28 16.53 -6.46 -6.77
C LYS A 28 15.61 -6.64 -5.57
N ASN A 29 15.13 -5.55 -4.98
CA ASN A 29 14.22 -5.60 -3.84
C ASN A 29 12.90 -6.29 -4.19
N THR A 30 12.38 -6.02 -5.39
CA THR A 30 11.18 -6.69 -5.91
C THR A 30 11.41 -8.18 -6.09
N TYR A 31 12.56 -8.60 -6.64
CA TYR A 31 12.91 -10.01 -6.77
C TYR A 31 12.97 -10.69 -5.40
N ASP A 32 13.70 -10.11 -4.43
CA ASP A 32 13.83 -10.63 -3.07
C ASP A 32 12.45 -10.78 -2.40
N THR A 33 11.57 -9.80 -2.58
CA THR A 33 10.20 -9.83 -2.06
C THR A 33 9.37 -10.92 -2.74
N CYS A 34 9.40 -11.00 -4.07
CA CYS A 34 8.69 -12.01 -4.85
C CYS A 34 9.13 -13.44 -4.50
N LEU A 35 10.42 -13.64 -4.25
CA LEU A 35 10.96 -14.93 -3.81
C LEU A 35 10.33 -15.37 -2.47
N ASN A 36 10.15 -14.45 -1.53
CA ASN A 36 9.48 -14.75 -0.27
C ASN A 36 7.98 -15.03 -0.44
N LEU A 37 7.30 -14.36 -1.40
CA LEU A 37 5.89 -14.59 -1.70
C LEU A 37 5.62 -16.03 -2.24
N ILE A 38 6.61 -16.68 -2.85
CA ILE A 38 6.49 -18.07 -3.29
C ILE A 38 6.16 -19.00 -2.13
N ASN A 39 6.56 -18.68 -0.91
CA ASN A 39 6.23 -19.47 0.27
C ASN A 39 4.71 -19.53 0.54
N LEU A 40 3.97 -18.47 0.23
CA LEU A 40 2.50 -18.50 0.35
C LEU A 40 1.85 -19.42 -0.69
N LEU A 41 2.43 -19.50 -1.91
CA LEU A 41 1.97 -20.46 -2.93
C LEU A 41 2.22 -21.89 -2.48
N LYS A 42 3.32 -22.18 -1.77
CA LYS A 42 3.64 -23.48 -1.18
C LYS A 42 2.71 -23.84 -0.01
N GLN A 43 2.19 -22.83 0.70
CA GLN A 43 1.17 -22.98 1.75
C GLN A 43 -0.26 -23.06 1.21
N ASP A 44 -0.41 -23.30 -0.09
CA ASP A 44 -1.68 -23.49 -0.81
C ASP A 44 -2.58 -22.25 -0.89
N TYR A 45 -1.99 -21.05 -0.86
CA TYR A 45 -2.71 -19.82 -1.13
C TYR A 45 -2.72 -19.46 -2.64
N ASN A 46 -3.84 -18.95 -3.11
CA ASN A 46 -3.90 -18.08 -4.26
C ASN A 46 -3.72 -16.65 -3.77
N ILE A 47 -2.88 -15.84 -4.42
CA ILE A 47 -2.48 -14.53 -3.89
C ILE A 47 -2.92 -13.37 -4.78
N VAL A 48 -3.40 -12.32 -4.12
CA VAL A 48 -3.53 -10.97 -4.68
C VAL A 48 -2.49 -10.09 -3.98
N ILE A 49 -1.73 -9.35 -4.76
CA ILE A 49 -0.65 -8.49 -4.29
C ILE A 49 -1.10 -7.05 -4.44
N THR A 50 -1.00 -6.29 -3.37
CA THR A 50 -1.11 -4.83 -3.39
C THR A 50 0.24 -4.23 -3.01
N HIS A 51 0.50 -2.99 -3.37
CA HIS A 51 1.77 -2.35 -3.08
C HIS A 51 1.63 -0.85 -2.79
N GLY A 52 2.57 -0.28 -2.05
CA GLY A 52 2.71 1.17 -1.94
C GLY A 52 3.35 1.77 -3.19
N ASN A 53 3.28 3.10 -3.32
CA ASN A 53 3.87 3.83 -4.43
C ASN A 53 4.49 5.18 -4.03
N GLY A 54 4.58 5.49 -2.74
CA GLY A 54 4.93 6.83 -2.26
C GLY A 54 6.17 7.45 -2.92
N PRO A 55 7.34 6.79 -2.93
CA PRO A 55 8.52 7.29 -3.62
C PRO A 55 8.32 7.41 -5.14
N GLN A 56 7.68 6.42 -5.76
CA GLN A 56 7.52 6.36 -7.21
C GLN A 56 6.57 7.44 -7.73
N VAL A 57 5.40 7.62 -7.12
CA VAL A 57 4.45 8.67 -7.50
C VAL A 57 5.08 10.06 -7.30
N GLY A 58 5.85 10.23 -6.23
CA GLY A 58 6.60 11.45 -5.99
C GLY A 58 7.59 11.77 -7.11
N ASN A 59 8.34 10.77 -7.56
CA ASN A 59 9.29 10.92 -8.66
C ASN A 59 8.58 11.20 -10.00
N ILE A 60 7.40 10.60 -10.25
CA ILE A 60 6.59 10.90 -11.43
C ILE A 60 6.15 12.37 -11.39
N MET A 61 5.66 12.87 -10.26
CA MET A 61 5.29 14.27 -10.08
C MET A 61 6.46 15.22 -10.32
N LEU A 62 7.65 14.93 -9.79
CA LEU A 62 8.86 15.73 -10.01
C LEU A 62 9.27 15.76 -11.49
N ARG A 63 9.14 14.63 -12.20
CA ARG A 63 9.38 14.59 -13.65
C ARG A 63 8.39 15.44 -14.43
N ASN A 64 7.11 15.45 -14.03
CA ASN A 64 6.09 16.34 -14.60
C ASN A 64 6.43 17.82 -14.37
N GLU A 65 6.86 18.19 -13.15
CA GLU A 65 7.29 19.56 -12.84
C GLU A 65 8.49 19.99 -13.70
N ALA A 66 9.52 19.14 -13.76
CA ALA A 66 10.71 19.40 -14.57
C ALA A 66 10.38 19.50 -16.07
N GLY A 67 9.53 18.62 -16.57
CA GLY A 67 9.05 18.62 -17.97
C GLY A 67 8.31 19.93 -18.29
N TYR A 68 7.43 20.37 -17.42
CA TYR A 68 6.72 21.64 -17.61
C TYR A 68 7.65 22.85 -17.53
N ASN A 69 8.52 22.90 -16.54
CA ASN A 69 9.40 24.06 -16.34
C ASN A 69 10.40 24.23 -17.49
N ASN A 70 11.00 23.14 -17.97
CA ASN A 70 12.04 23.19 -18.99
C ASN A 70 11.51 23.12 -20.42
N TYR A 71 10.44 22.35 -20.66
CA TYR A 71 9.98 22.03 -22.02
C TYR A 71 8.52 22.38 -22.28
N LYS A 72 7.79 22.93 -21.30
CA LYS A 72 6.35 23.25 -21.38
C LYS A 72 5.46 22.03 -21.69
N ILE A 73 5.90 20.84 -21.35
CA ILE A 73 5.10 19.62 -21.44
C ILE A 73 3.95 19.73 -20.44
N PRO A 74 2.68 19.54 -20.83
CA PRO A 74 1.54 19.61 -19.92
C PRO A 74 1.71 18.67 -18.72
N LYS A 75 1.43 19.16 -17.50
CA LYS A 75 1.48 18.36 -16.29
C LYS A 75 0.33 17.37 -16.26
N MET A 76 0.59 16.14 -15.77
CA MET A 76 -0.45 15.18 -15.49
C MET A 76 -0.99 15.38 -14.07
N PRO A 77 -2.31 15.26 -13.84
CA PRO A 77 -2.89 15.32 -12.51
C PRO A 77 -2.47 14.11 -11.66
N LEU A 78 -2.66 14.22 -10.34
CA LEU A 78 -2.14 13.25 -9.38
C LEU A 78 -2.74 11.84 -9.56
N ASP A 79 -4.01 11.72 -9.91
CA ASP A 79 -4.67 10.44 -10.20
C ASP A 79 -4.02 9.70 -11.38
N ILE A 80 -3.66 10.42 -12.45
CA ILE A 80 -2.89 9.85 -13.57
C ILE A 80 -1.49 9.42 -13.12
N CYS A 81 -0.79 10.25 -12.30
CA CYS A 81 0.50 9.85 -11.74
C CYS A 81 0.40 8.58 -10.85
N VAL A 82 -0.70 8.41 -10.13
CA VAL A 82 -0.99 7.17 -9.39
C VAL A 82 -1.17 6.00 -10.36
N ALA A 83 -1.94 6.17 -11.45
CA ALA A 83 -2.13 5.14 -12.47
C ALA A 83 -0.81 4.73 -13.14
N ASP A 84 0.04 5.70 -13.50
CA ASP A 84 1.39 5.45 -14.05
C ASP A 84 2.24 4.63 -13.07
N SER A 85 2.17 4.96 -11.77
CA SER A 85 2.89 4.19 -10.74
C SER A 85 2.38 2.75 -10.62
N GLN A 86 1.08 2.51 -10.78
CA GLN A 86 0.52 1.15 -10.79
C GLN A 86 1.06 0.35 -11.98
N GLY A 87 1.10 0.95 -13.17
CA GLY A 87 1.65 0.32 -14.36
C GLY A 87 3.12 -0.04 -14.22
N GLY A 88 3.95 0.92 -13.80
CA GLY A 88 5.40 0.73 -13.66
C GLY A 88 5.78 -0.29 -12.58
N ILE A 89 5.20 -0.17 -11.39
CA ILE A 89 5.48 -1.09 -10.26
C ILE A 89 4.89 -2.47 -10.55
N GLY A 90 3.64 -2.51 -11.03
CA GLY A 90 2.96 -3.76 -11.38
C GLY A 90 3.71 -4.56 -12.43
N TYR A 91 4.18 -3.91 -13.50
CA TYR A 91 5.05 -4.52 -14.50
C TYR A 91 6.31 -5.12 -13.89
N MET A 92 6.97 -4.40 -12.99
CA MET A 92 8.19 -4.86 -12.33
C MET A 92 7.92 -6.11 -11.47
N ILE A 93 6.85 -6.11 -10.66
CA ILE A 93 6.43 -7.26 -9.83
C ILE A 93 6.07 -8.45 -10.73
N GLU A 94 5.25 -8.24 -11.76
CA GLU A 94 4.81 -9.29 -12.69
C GLU A 94 6.01 -9.95 -13.39
N ARG A 95 6.94 -9.16 -13.91
CA ARG A 95 8.14 -9.65 -14.57
C ARG A 95 9.00 -10.50 -13.63
N GLN A 96 9.24 -10.05 -12.40
CA GLN A 96 10.03 -10.80 -11.42
C GLN A 96 9.35 -12.10 -11.01
N LEU A 97 8.03 -12.07 -10.79
CA LEU A 97 7.26 -13.29 -10.50
C LEU A 97 7.29 -14.28 -11.68
N LEU A 98 7.10 -13.83 -12.91
CA LEU A 98 7.14 -14.70 -14.08
C LEU A 98 8.50 -15.39 -14.23
N ASN A 99 9.61 -14.67 -13.98
CA ASN A 99 10.96 -15.26 -13.98
C ASN A 99 11.10 -16.33 -12.89
N LEU A 100 10.72 -16.02 -11.64
CA LEU A 100 10.77 -16.97 -10.53
C LEU A 100 9.88 -18.20 -10.73
N LEU A 101 8.67 -18.02 -11.24
CA LEU A 101 7.76 -19.13 -11.54
C LEU A 101 8.35 -20.06 -12.59
N LYS A 102 9.01 -19.50 -13.62
CA LYS A 102 9.70 -20.27 -14.64
C LYS A 102 10.88 -21.07 -14.06
N GLU A 103 11.73 -20.41 -13.26
CA GLU A 103 12.89 -21.05 -12.58
C GLU A 103 12.44 -22.20 -11.66
N LEU A 104 11.38 -21.97 -10.90
CA LEU A 104 10.82 -22.95 -9.97
C LEU A 104 9.87 -23.97 -10.61
N LYS A 105 9.65 -23.91 -11.94
CA LYS A 105 8.75 -24.76 -12.71
C LYS A 105 7.31 -24.75 -12.19
N ILE A 106 6.86 -23.60 -11.65
CA ILE A 106 5.49 -23.40 -11.17
C ILE A 106 4.65 -22.84 -12.32
N LYS A 107 3.61 -23.56 -12.73
CA LYS A 107 2.68 -23.15 -13.80
C LYS A 107 1.60 -22.24 -13.26
N LYS A 108 1.82 -20.93 -13.27
CA LYS A 108 0.83 -19.89 -12.92
C LYS A 108 1.00 -18.68 -13.84
N ASN A 109 -0.10 -17.99 -14.09
CA ASN A 109 -0.06 -16.68 -14.76
C ASN A 109 0.01 -15.58 -13.69
N VAL A 110 0.60 -14.46 -14.06
CA VAL A 110 0.60 -13.22 -13.29
C VAL A 110 -0.06 -12.15 -14.13
N VAL A 111 -0.87 -11.30 -13.53
CA VAL A 111 -1.52 -10.20 -14.22
C VAL A 111 -1.57 -8.96 -13.34
N THR A 112 -1.25 -7.82 -13.92
CA THR A 112 -1.37 -6.51 -13.28
C THR A 112 -2.61 -5.78 -13.77
N LEU A 113 -3.40 -5.26 -12.83
CA LEU A 113 -4.61 -4.50 -13.12
C LEU A 113 -4.48 -3.08 -12.57
N VAL A 114 -4.58 -2.09 -13.43
CA VAL A 114 -4.82 -0.71 -12.99
C VAL A 114 -6.20 -0.67 -12.33
N THR A 115 -6.22 -0.33 -11.06
CA THR A 115 -7.39 -0.47 -10.20
C THR A 115 -7.87 0.89 -9.75
N GLN A 116 -9.15 1.19 -10.00
CA GLN A 116 -9.82 2.40 -9.52
C GLN A 116 -10.52 2.11 -8.19
N VAL A 117 -10.44 3.06 -7.28
CA VAL A 117 -11.04 2.97 -5.93
C VAL A 117 -11.97 4.16 -5.71
N LEU A 118 -13.22 3.85 -5.41
CA LEU A 118 -14.25 4.84 -5.13
C LEU A 118 -13.99 5.50 -3.78
N VAL A 119 -14.09 6.83 -3.76
CA VAL A 119 -14.05 7.65 -2.54
C VAL A 119 -15.26 8.61 -2.53
N GLU A 120 -15.62 9.12 -1.34
CA GLU A 120 -16.63 10.17 -1.24
C GLU A 120 -16.02 11.52 -1.63
N LYS A 121 -16.77 12.33 -2.41
CA LYS A 121 -16.33 13.65 -2.84
C LYS A 121 -16.16 14.65 -1.69
N ASP A 122 -16.94 14.47 -0.64
CA ASP A 122 -17.01 15.29 0.55
C ASP A 122 -16.26 14.69 1.75
N ASP A 123 -15.38 13.71 1.51
CA ASP A 123 -14.55 13.14 2.60
C ASP A 123 -13.76 14.24 3.31
N PRO A 124 -13.77 14.27 4.67
CA PRO A 124 -13.07 15.29 5.46
C PRO A 124 -11.57 15.41 5.15
N ALA A 125 -10.95 14.36 4.61
CA ALA A 125 -9.55 14.39 4.21
C ALA A 125 -9.24 15.45 3.14
N PHE A 126 -10.21 15.85 2.33
CA PHE A 126 -10.03 16.91 1.34
C PHE A 126 -9.84 18.29 1.99
N GLN A 127 -10.40 18.50 3.18
CA GLN A 127 -10.21 19.73 3.94
C GLN A 127 -8.93 19.73 4.79
N ASN A 128 -8.39 18.54 5.10
CA ASN A 128 -7.19 18.39 5.90
C ASN A 128 -6.20 17.39 5.28
N PRO A 129 -5.43 17.80 4.27
CA PRO A 129 -4.43 16.96 3.63
C PRO A 129 -3.37 16.49 4.63
N THR A 130 -3.10 15.17 4.66
CA THR A 130 -2.16 14.57 5.61
C THR A 130 -1.17 13.60 4.97
N LYS A 131 -1.45 13.08 3.76
CA LYS A 131 -0.64 12.04 3.12
C LYS A 131 0.60 12.64 2.47
N PRO A 132 1.83 12.37 2.97
CA PRO A 132 3.04 12.91 2.38
C PRO A 132 3.33 12.27 1.02
N VAL A 133 3.63 13.09 0.02
CA VAL A 133 4.02 12.66 -1.32
C VAL A 133 5.29 13.40 -1.77
N GLY A 134 6.05 12.79 -2.67
CA GLY A 134 7.21 13.43 -3.28
C GLY A 134 8.44 13.54 -2.39
N ALA A 135 9.34 14.45 -2.77
CA ALA A 135 10.61 14.69 -2.11
C ALA A 135 10.48 15.50 -0.82
N PHE A 136 11.61 15.66 -0.13
CA PHE A 136 11.77 16.62 0.94
C PHE A 136 12.22 17.96 0.36
N TYR A 137 11.67 19.04 0.89
CA TYR A 137 11.94 20.42 0.49
C TYR A 137 12.51 21.19 1.67
N LEU A 138 13.31 22.22 1.37
CA LEU A 138 13.65 23.23 2.36
C LEU A 138 12.40 24.08 2.66
N LYS A 139 12.40 24.74 3.82
CA LYS A 139 11.23 25.54 4.24
C LYS A 139 10.90 26.64 3.23
N GLU A 140 11.92 27.33 2.75
CA GLU A 140 11.79 28.43 1.79
C GLU A 140 11.20 27.96 0.46
N GLU A 141 11.60 26.77 0.00
CA GLU A 141 11.06 26.16 -1.22
C GLU A 141 9.58 25.76 -1.02
N ALA A 142 9.25 25.15 0.14
CA ALA A 142 7.88 24.79 0.49
C ALA A 142 6.98 26.02 0.56
N ASP A 143 7.44 27.12 1.19
CA ASP A 143 6.70 28.38 1.29
C ASP A 143 6.48 29.03 -0.09
N LEU A 144 7.48 28.96 -0.98
CA LEU A 144 7.35 29.43 -2.35
C LEU A 144 6.30 28.62 -3.12
N LEU A 145 6.38 27.29 -3.09
CA LEU A 145 5.45 26.40 -3.78
C LEU A 145 4.03 26.48 -3.22
N THR A 146 3.88 26.76 -1.94
CA THR A 146 2.57 27.04 -1.34
C THR A 146 1.95 28.28 -1.97
N LYS A 147 2.72 29.37 -2.15
CA LYS A 147 2.23 30.62 -2.73
C LYS A 147 1.96 30.53 -4.24
N THR A 148 2.79 29.81 -4.98
CA THR A 148 2.72 29.75 -6.44
C THR A 148 1.79 28.68 -6.98
N ASN A 149 1.67 27.53 -6.27
CA ASN A 149 0.96 26.35 -6.73
C ASN A 149 -0.21 25.95 -5.83
N ASN A 150 -0.44 26.68 -4.74
CA ASN A 150 -1.46 26.37 -3.74
C ASN A 150 -1.29 24.96 -3.12
N PHE A 151 -0.04 24.48 -3.02
CA PHE A 151 0.27 23.20 -2.40
C PHE A 151 0.31 23.31 -0.87
N VAL A 152 -0.07 22.25 -0.19
CA VAL A 152 0.02 22.15 1.27
C VAL A 152 1.29 21.38 1.64
N PHE A 153 2.08 21.92 2.57
CA PHE A 153 3.29 21.28 3.08
C PHE A 153 3.19 21.09 4.59
N LYS A 154 3.77 19.99 5.07
CA LYS A 154 3.95 19.70 6.50
C LYS A 154 5.41 19.32 6.77
N GLU A 155 5.93 19.72 7.91
CA GLU A 155 7.26 19.31 8.36
C GLU A 155 7.27 17.81 8.66
N ASP A 156 8.32 17.12 8.22
CA ASP A 156 8.49 15.70 8.51
C ASP A 156 8.77 15.49 10.01
N PRO A 157 8.07 14.57 10.68
CA PRO A 157 8.31 14.29 12.10
C PRO A 157 9.76 13.92 12.43
N GLY A 158 10.48 13.35 11.46
CA GLY A 158 11.92 13.04 11.57
C GLY A 158 12.85 14.21 11.28
N LYS A 159 12.33 15.43 11.12
CA LYS A 159 13.09 16.68 10.83
C LYS A 159 13.96 16.59 9.56
N ARG A 160 13.56 15.79 8.58
CA ARG A 160 14.28 15.64 7.30
C ARG A 160 13.97 16.75 6.30
N GLY A 161 13.03 17.63 6.61
CA GLY A 161 12.56 18.73 5.79
C GLY A 161 11.04 18.79 5.68
N TRP A 162 10.53 19.51 4.70
CA TRP A 162 9.10 19.70 4.43
C TRP A 162 8.65 18.78 3.30
N ARG A 163 7.46 18.21 3.43
CA ARG A 163 6.86 17.38 2.38
C ARG A 163 5.51 17.93 1.96
N ARG A 164 5.26 17.90 0.64
CA ARG A 164 3.91 18.12 0.14
C ARG A 164 2.98 17.05 0.73
N VAL A 165 1.82 17.49 1.22
CA VAL A 165 0.76 16.60 1.67
C VAL A 165 -0.46 16.75 0.78
N VAL A 166 -1.13 15.62 0.53
CA VAL A 166 -2.35 15.54 -0.28
C VAL A 166 -3.46 14.89 0.53
N PRO A 167 -4.73 15.04 0.13
CA PRO A 167 -5.85 14.31 0.74
C PRO A 167 -5.63 12.81 0.72
N SER A 168 -6.09 12.11 1.77
CA SER A 168 -6.08 10.65 1.85
C SER A 168 -7.46 10.15 2.29
N PRO A 169 -8.46 10.20 1.38
CA PRO A 169 -9.83 9.82 1.68
C PRO A 169 -9.97 8.33 1.97
N GLN A 170 -11.04 7.96 2.65
CA GLN A 170 -11.36 6.57 2.95
C GLN A 170 -11.82 5.84 1.69
N PRO A 171 -11.25 4.65 1.39
CA PRO A 171 -11.71 3.83 0.28
C PRO A 171 -13.12 3.27 0.58
N LYS A 172 -14.02 3.35 -0.39
CA LYS A 172 -15.42 2.90 -0.25
C LYS A 172 -15.75 1.66 -1.07
N ASP A 173 -15.17 1.54 -2.26
CA ASP A 173 -15.39 0.41 -3.15
C ASP A 173 -14.21 0.21 -4.10
N ILE A 174 -13.92 -1.04 -4.46
CA ILE A 174 -12.94 -1.41 -5.49
C ILE A 174 -13.68 -1.75 -6.78
N LEU A 175 -13.57 -0.91 -7.80
CA LEU A 175 -14.42 -1.05 -8.98
C LEU A 175 -14.19 -2.37 -9.74
N ASN A 176 -12.96 -2.87 -9.79
CA ASN A 176 -12.59 -4.09 -10.50
C ASN A 176 -12.64 -5.36 -9.62
N LYS A 177 -13.20 -5.31 -8.41
CA LYS A 177 -13.20 -6.42 -7.44
C LYS A 177 -13.68 -7.78 -8.00
N LYS A 178 -14.71 -7.78 -8.84
CA LYS A 178 -15.23 -9.02 -9.44
C LYS A 178 -14.20 -9.69 -10.34
N ILE A 179 -13.54 -8.92 -11.22
CA ILE A 179 -12.50 -9.43 -12.11
C ILE A 179 -11.30 -9.94 -11.31
N ILE A 180 -10.86 -9.18 -10.29
CA ILE A 180 -9.78 -9.59 -9.39
C ILE A 180 -10.12 -10.94 -8.71
N LYS A 181 -11.35 -11.05 -8.17
CA LYS A 181 -11.84 -12.28 -7.52
C LYS A 181 -11.86 -13.47 -8.47
N ASP A 182 -12.34 -13.29 -9.69
CA ASP A 182 -12.43 -14.35 -10.68
C ASP A 182 -11.05 -14.82 -11.13
N LEU A 183 -10.12 -13.90 -11.35
CA LEU A 183 -8.75 -14.24 -11.74
C LEU A 183 -8.02 -15.00 -10.65
N VAL A 184 -8.09 -14.54 -9.39
CA VAL A 184 -7.40 -15.22 -8.28
C VAL A 184 -8.01 -16.59 -7.98
N LYS A 185 -9.34 -16.75 -8.07
CA LYS A 185 -10.01 -18.05 -7.93
C LYS A 185 -9.60 -19.07 -8.99
N LYS A 186 -9.30 -18.60 -10.21
CA LYS A 186 -8.75 -19.45 -11.30
C LYS A 186 -7.27 -19.78 -11.10
N GLY A 187 -6.65 -19.34 -10.01
CA GLY A 187 -5.27 -19.67 -9.64
C GLY A 187 -4.22 -18.72 -10.21
N ASN A 188 -4.62 -17.62 -10.85
CA ASN A 188 -3.69 -16.58 -11.29
C ASN A 188 -3.18 -15.78 -10.08
N ILE A 189 -1.98 -15.24 -10.17
CA ILE A 189 -1.46 -14.23 -9.25
C ILE A 189 -1.91 -12.88 -9.80
N VAL A 190 -2.53 -12.05 -8.96
CA VAL A 190 -3.07 -10.75 -9.39
C VAL A 190 -2.37 -9.63 -8.65
N VAL A 191 -1.81 -8.67 -9.36
CA VAL A 191 -1.32 -7.40 -8.78
C VAL A 191 -2.41 -6.35 -8.99
N ALA A 192 -2.94 -5.78 -7.92
CA ALA A 192 -4.07 -4.86 -7.98
C ALA A 192 -4.02 -3.82 -6.86
N SER A 193 -4.80 -2.76 -6.98
CA SER A 193 -4.91 -1.69 -5.97
C SER A 193 -3.57 -1.08 -5.55
N GLY A 194 -2.63 -0.99 -6.49
CA GLY A 194 -1.32 -0.38 -6.25
C GLY A 194 -1.45 1.08 -5.82
N GLY A 195 -0.62 1.50 -4.83
CA GLY A 195 -0.67 2.84 -4.27
C GLY A 195 -1.95 3.19 -3.51
N GLY A 196 -2.79 2.18 -3.20
CA GLY A 196 -4.12 2.36 -2.64
C GLY A 196 -5.23 2.47 -3.70
N GLY A 197 -4.87 2.33 -4.98
CA GLY A 197 -5.77 2.50 -6.13
C GLY A 197 -5.84 3.93 -6.65
N VAL A 198 -6.28 4.08 -7.90
CA VAL A 198 -6.56 5.40 -8.49
C VAL A 198 -7.86 5.94 -7.89
N PRO A 199 -7.80 7.06 -7.14
CA PRO A 199 -8.99 7.59 -6.49
C PRO A 199 -9.96 8.19 -7.51
N VAL A 200 -11.21 7.76 -7.46
CA VAL A 200 -12.30 8.30 -8.26
C VAL A 200 -13.54 8.54 -7.40
N TYR A 201 -14.34 9.52 -7.75
CA TYR A 201 -15.67 9.70 -7.15
C TYR A 201 -16.76 9.57 -8.19
N LYS A 202 -17.95 9.21 -7.76
CA LYS A 202 -19.13 9.12 -8.62
C LYS A 202 -19.94 10.40 -8.47
N ALA A 203 -20.09 11.13 -9.57
CA ALA A 203 -20.87 12.35 -9.62
C ALA A 203 -22.39 12.08 -9.70
N GLU A 204 -23.21 13.12 -9.61
CA GLU A 204 -24.69 13.05 -9.73
C GLU A 204 -25.13 12.48 -11.07
N ASP A 205 -24.40 12.77 -12.15
CA ASP A 205 -24.61 12.21 -13.50
C ASP A 205 -24.22 10.71 -13.61
N LYS A 206 -23.83 10.09 -12.49
CA LYS A 206 -23.36 8.70 -12.35
C LYS A 206 -22.03 8.40 -13.05
N LYS A 207 -21.34 9.38 -13.60
CA LYS A 207 -20.01 9.20 -14.18
C LYS A 207 -18.94 9.21 -13.12
N LEU A 208 -17.80 8.60 -13.45
CA LEU A 208 -16.60 8.57 -12.61
C LEU A 208 -15.65 9.69 -13.00
N TYR A 209 -15.14 10.37 -12.02
CA TYR A 209 -14.14 11.42 -12.17
C TYR A 209 -12.95 11.14 -11.27
N GLY A 210 -11.74 11.33 -11.79
CA GLY A 210 -10.51 11.29 -11.01
C GLY A 210 -10.45 12.42 -9.99
N VAL A 211 -9.73 12.21 -8.91
CA VAL A 211 -9.54 13.22 -7.87
C VAL A 211 -8.09 13.24 -7.40
N GLU A 212 -7.57 14.44 -7.14
CA GLU A 212 -6.20 14.63 -6.65
C GLU A 212 -6.04 14.21 -5.17
N ALA A 213 -5.85 12.92 -4.97
CA ALA A 213 -5.69 12.31 -3.66
C ALA A 213 -4.77 11.07 -3.75
N VAL A 214 -4.32 10.57 -2.61
CA VAL A 214 -3.61 9.28 -2.50
C VAL A 214 -4.22 8.50 -1.35
N ILE A 215 -4.90 7.41 -1.68
CA ILE A 215 -5.55 6.53 -0.71
C ILE A 215 -4.49 5.78 0.09
N ASP A 216 -4.76 5.51 1.37
CA ASP A 216 -3.90 4.64 2.15
C ASP A 216 -3.95 3.20 1.63
N LYS A 217 -2.77 2.64 1.30
CA LYS A 217 -2.69 1.31 0.70
C LYS A 217 -3.17 0.19 1.62
N ASP A 218 -2.92 0.31 2.93
CA ASP A 218 -3.29 -0.73 3.88
C ASP A 218 -4.81 -0.77 4.05
N LEU A 219 -5.47 0.40 4.08
CA LEU A 219 -6.94 0.50 4.11
C LEU A 219 -7.57 -0.01 2.80
N ALA A 220 -7.03 0.37 1.64
CA ALA A 220 -7.52 -0.13 0.35
C ALA A 220 -7.31 -1.64 0.21
N SER A 221 -6.18 -2.17 0.72
CA SER A 221 -5.90 -3.61 0.71
C SER A 221 -6.85 -4.39 1.61
N SER A 222 -7.16 -3.85 2.79
CA SER A 222 -8.16 -4.40 3.71
C SER A 222 -9.55 -4.47 3.05
N LEU A 223 -9.98 -3.37 2.42
CA LEU A 223 -11.24 -3.32 1.68
C LEU A 223 -11.26 -4.37 0.56
N LEU A 224 -10.20 -4.43 -0.26
CA LEU A 224 -10.08 -5.43 -1.32
C LEU A 224 -10.17 -6.86 -0.77
N ALA A 225 -9.48 -7.14 0.34
CA ALA A 225 -9.49 -8.45 0.97
C ALA A 225 -10.90 -8.88 1.41
N ASN A 226 -11.68 -7.97 1.99
CA ASN A 226 -13.08 -8.22 2.33
C ASN A 226 -13.94 -8.43 1.08
N GLU A 227 -13.84 -7.57 0.07
CA GLU A 227 -14.65 -7.60 -1.14
C GLU A 227 -14.46 -8.87 -1.97
N ILE A 228 -13.24 -9.42 -2.00
CA ILE A 228 -12.97 -10.69 -2.68
C ILE A 228 -13.18 -11.91 -1.79
N ALA A 229 -13.54 -11.71 -0.51
CA ALA A 229 -13.66 -12.74 0.53
C ALA A 229 -12.36 -13.54 0.70
N ALA A 230 -11.25 -12.83 0.96
CA ALA A 230 -9.96 -13.44 1.26
C ALA A 230 -9.99 -14.16 2.60
N ASP A 231 -9.27 -15.30 2.69
CA ASP A 231 -9.13 -16.09 3.93
C ASP A 231 -8.09 -15.47 4.89
N ALA A 232 -7.10 -14.77 4.34
CA ALA A 232 -6.05 -14.12 5.11
C ALA A 232 -5.61 -12.79 4.48
N PHE A 233 -5.22 -11.85 5.33
CA PHE A 233 -4.64 -10.57 4.93
C PHE A 233 -3.24 -10.46 5.51
N PHE A 234 -2.23 -10.38 4.64
CA PHE A 234 -0.83 -10.20 5.04
C PHE A 234 -0.43 -8.74 4.82
N ILE A 235 0.10 -8.11 5.85
CA ILE A 235 0.66 -6.76 5.75
C ILE A 235 2.17 -6.85 5.96
N LEU A 236 2.93 -6.68 4.88
CA LEU A 236 4.38 -6.75 4.95
C LEU A 236 4.96 -5.39 5.34
N THR A 237 5.84 -5.42 6.32
CA THR A 237 6.50 -4.25 6.91
C THR A 237 7.98 -4.54 7.11
N ASP A 238 8.70 -3.68 7.82
CA ASP A 238 10.15 -3.73 8.09
C ASP A 238 10.51 -4.31 9.47
N VAL A 239 9.51 -4.84 10.17
CA VAL A 239 9.72 -5.51 11.46
C VAL A 239 9.07 -6.88 11.45
N PRO A 240 9.68 -7.89 12.14
CA PRO A 240 9.16 -9.26 12.14
C PRO A 240 7.82 -9.39 12.88
N LYS A 241 7.55 -8.53 13.86
CA LYS A 241 6.31 -8.52 14.66
C LYS A 241 5.87 -7.09 14.96
N VAL A 242 4.65 -6.94 15.43
CA VAL A 242 4.16 -5.70 16.05
C VAL A 242 4.67 -5.63 17.49
N TYR A 243 4.98 -4.43 17.94
CA TYR A 243 5.48 -4.17 19.30
C TYR A 243 4.65 -3.09 19.97
N ILE A 244 4.38 -3.27 21.25
CA ILE A 244 3.97 -2.19 22.15
C ILE A 244 5.22 -1.62 22.85
N ASN A 245 5.16 -0.38 23.29
CA ASN A 245 6.28 0.35 23.88
C ASN A 245 7.53 0.35 23.00
N PHE A 246 7.32 0.47 21.68
CA PHE A 246 8.39 0.37 20.69
C PHE A 246 9.54 1.34 20.96
N ARG A 247 10.78 0.81 20.97
CA ARG A 247 12.02 1.53 21.32
C ARG A 247 12.10 2.04 22.76
N LYS A 248 11.29 1.48 23.67
CA LYS A 248 11.41 1.72 25.12
C LYS A 248 12.01 0.51 25.82
N PRO A 249 12.51 0.65 27.08
CA PRO A 249 13.08 -0.47 27.82
C PRO A 249 12.13 -1.64 28.06
N ASP A 250 10.84 -1.38 28.10
CA ASP A 250 9.75 -2.34 28.29
C ASP A 250 9.06 -2.73 26.98
N GLN A 251 9.77 -2.62 25.85
CA GLN A 251 9.27 -3.06 24.54
C GLN A 251 8.88 -4.54 24.58
N LYS A 252 7.69 -4.84 24.11
CA LYS A 252 7.17 -6.21 24.01
C LYS A 252 6.65 -6.52 22.62
N SER A 253 7.05 -7.66 22.06
CA SER A 253 6.48 -8.18 20.81
C SER A 253 5.11 -8.82 21.06
N LEU A 254 4.24 -8.74 20.08
CA LEU A 254 2.92 -9.35 20.09
C LEU A 254 2.91 -10.55 19.13
N ASP A 255 2.46 -11.70 19.60
CA ASP A 255 2.35 -12.93 18.80
C ASP A 255 0.94 -13.10 18.23
N VAL A 256 -0.04 -13.21 19.10
CA VAL A 256 -1.47 -13.24 18.77
C VAL A 256 -2.15 -12.14 19.53
N VAL A 257 -3.04 -11.43 18.87
CA VAL A 257 -3.78 -10.29 19.43
C VAL A 257 -5.21 -10.37 18.93
N THR A 258 -6.16 -10.20 19.82
CA THR A 258 -7.57 -10.04 19.43
C THR A 258 -7.82 -8.66 18.82
N VAL A 259 -8.88 -8.53 18.04
CA VAL A 259 -9.30 -7.24 17.47
C VAL A 259 -9.50 -6.18 18.55
N ASP A 260 -10.06 -6.58 19.71
CA ASP A 260 -10.36 -5.65 20.80
C ASP A 260 -9.08 -5.19 21.52
N GLU A 261 -8.09 -6.07 21.71
CA GLU A 261 -6.77 -5.69 22.22
C GLU A 261 -6.03 -4.78 21.22
N ALA A 262 -6.09 -5.12 19.93
CA ALA A 262 -5.47 -4.30 18.89
C ALA A 262 -6.09 -2.88 18.86
N GLN A 263 -7.42 -2.78 19.01
CA GLN A 263 -8.11 -1.51 19.13
C GLN A 263 -7.70 -0.73 20.39
N LYS A 264 -7.66 -1.41 21.53
CA LYS A 264 -7.20 -0.81 22.80
C LYS A 264 -5.79 -0.22 22.66
N TYR A 265 -4.84 -0.98 22.13
CA TYR A 265 -3.47 -0.50 21.92
C TYR A 265 -3.41 0.67 20.92
N LEU A 266 -4.28 0.66 19.90
CA LEU A 266 -4.38 1.77 18.94
C LEU A 266 -4.88 3.05 19.64
N ASP A 267 -5.92 2.94 20.46
CA ASP A 267 -6.52 4.06 21.21
C ASP A 267 -5.57 4.62 22.29
N GLU A 268 -4.75 3.76 22.89
CA GLU A 268 -3.67 4.11 23.81
C GLU A 268 -2.46 4.79 23.13
N GLY A 269 -2.46 4.91 21.79
CA GLY A 269 -1.38 5.54 21.05
C GLY A 269 -0.08 4.72 20.99
N GLN A 270 -0.17 3.39 21.17
CA GLN A 270 1.00 2.49 21.10
C GLN A 270 1.64 2.46 19.71
N PHE A 271 0.90 2.84 18.66
CA PHE A 271 1.35 2.72 17.27
C PHE A 271 1.48 4.09 16.60
N SER A 272 2.59 4.30 15.89
CA SER A 272 2.83 5.55 15.17
C SER A 272 1.76 5.80 14.10
N ALA A 273 1.18 7.01 14.09
CA ALA A 273 0.10 7.41 13.18
C ALA A 273 0.47 7.34 11.69
N GLY A 274 1.75 7.50 11.35
CA GLY A 274 2.24 7.49 9.96
C GLY A 274 2.77 6.15 9.46
N SER A 275 2.81 5.11 10.30
CA SER A 275 3.44 3.82 9.95
C SER A 275 2.62 2.63 10.43
N MET A 276 2.77 2.22 11.69
CA MET A 276 2.11 1.01 12.23
C MET A 276 0.62 1.22 12.48
N GLY A 277 0.19 2.41 12.90
CA GLY A 277 -1.23 2.72 13.18
C GLY A 277 -2.17 2.38 12.02
N PRO A 278 -1.93 2.85 10.78
CA PRO A 278 -2.74 2.49 9.62
C PRO A 278 -2.80 0.98 9.34
N LYS A 279 -1.72 0.23 9.61
CA LYS A 279 -1.67 -1.23 9.44
C LYS A 279 -2.56 -1.96 10.44
N ILE A 280 -2.51 -1.55 11.70
CA ILE A 280 -3.38 -2.08 12.76
C ILE A 280 -4.84 -1.76 12.45
N LEU A 281 -5.15 -0.52 12.06
CA LEU A 281 -6.50 -0.13 11.66
C LEU A 281 -7.01 -0.96 10.47
N ALA A 282 -6.18 -1.17 9.45
CA ALA A 282 -6.52 -2.01 8.30
C ALA A 282 -6.78 -3.47 8.72
N ALA A 283 -5.97 -4.00 9.63
CA ALA A 283 -6.16 -5.35 10.18
C ALA A 283 -7.49 -5.47 10.95
N ILE A 284 -7.77 -4.51 11.84
CA ILE A 284 -9.04 -4.44 12.58
C ILE A 284 -10.23 -4.38 11.62
N ASN A 285 -10.16 -3.52 10.60
CA ASN A 285 -11.21 -3.38 9.59
C ASN A 285 -11.45 -4.69 8.84
N PHE A 286 -10.37 -5.39 8.43
CA PHE A 286 -10.50 -6.66 7.74
C PHE A 286 -11.25 -7.69 8.60
N ILE A 287 -10.86 -7.86 9.86
CA ILE A 287 -11.47 -8.85 10.76
C ILE A 287 -12.92 -8.48 11.10
N ARG A 288 -13.20 -7.21 11.44
CA ARG A 288 -14.56 -6.74 11.76
C ARG A 288 -15.55 -6.88 10.60
N ASN A 289 -15.04 -6.86 9.37
CA ASN A 289 -15.85 -7.07 8.16
C ASN A 289 -15.86 -8.54 7.68
N GLY A 290 -15.57 -9.51 8.55
CA GLY A 290 -15.72 -10.93 8.29
C GLY A 290 -14.45 -11.66 7.83
N GLY A 291 -13.30 -10.98 7.81
CA GLY A 291 -12.01 -11.63 7.60
C GLY A 291 -11.63 -12.56 8.75
N LYS A 292 -10.84 -13.60 8.46
CA LYS A 292 -10.50 -14.62 9.47
C LYS A 292 -9.26 -14.27 10.28
N GLN A 293 -8.21 -13.80 9.60
CA GLN A 293 -6.94 -13.45 10.23
C GLN A 293 -6.16 -12.42 9.42
N THR A 294 -5.48 -11.52 10.10
CA THR A 294 -4.44 -10.67 9.51
C THR A 294 -3.09 -11.02 10.11
N ILE A 295 -2.06 -11.09 9.28
CA ILE A 295 -0.68 -11.32 9.70
C ILE A 295 0.15 -10.08 9.34
N ILE A 296 0.77 -9.44 10.33
CA ILE A 296 1.68 -8.32 10.15
C ILE A 296 3.10 -8.83 10.40
N THR A 297 3.96 -8.76 9.38
CA THR A 297 5.30 -9.33 9.44
C THR A 297 6.24 -8.75 8.37
N GLU A 298 7.50 -9.12 8.39
CA GLU A 298 8.43 -8.87 7.28
C GLU A 298 8.40 -10.00 6.25
N ALA A 299 8.80 -9.70 5.00
CA ALA A 299 8.71 -10.66 3.90
C ALA A 299 9.49 -11.96 4.14
N THR A 300 10.64 -11.89 4.80
CA THR A 300 11.50 -13.03 5.14
C THR A 300 10.82 -14.05 6.05
N MET A 301 9.87 -13.60 6.87
CA MET A 301 9.14 -14.46 7.81
C MET A 301 7.99 -15.26 7.16
N LEU A 302 7.66 -15.01 5.88
CA LEU A 302 6.59 -15.74 5.18
C LEU A 302 6.88 -17.25 4.99
N SER A 303 8.13 -17.67 5.17
CA SER A 303 8.49 -19.10 5.19
C SER A 303 8.09 -19.80 6.48
N ASN A 304 7.85 -19.06 7.56
CA ASN A 304 7.46 -19.58 8.88
C ASN A 304 5.97 -19.32 9.10
N SER A 305 5.16 -20.35 9.20
CA SER A 305 3.71 -20.27 9.43
C SER A 305 3.32 -19.62 10.77
N GLU A 306 4.25 -19.61 11.74
CA GLU A 306 4.10 -18.97 13.05
C GLU A 306 4.78 -17.58 13.09
N GLY A 307 5.29 -17.11 11.95
CA GLY A 307 5.96 -15.81 11.85
C GLY A 307 4.98 -14.65 11.87
N GLY A 308 5.39 -13.55 12.51
CA GLY A 308 4.60 -12.32 12.54
C GLY A 308 3.69 -12.16 13.76
N THR A 309 2.93 -11.07 13.75
CA THR A 309 1.81 -10.85 14.68
C THR A 309 0.51 -11.21 13.99
N LYS A 310 -0.23 -12.12 14.57
CA LYS A 310 -1.55 -12.54 14.09
C LYS A 310 -2.65 -11.77 14.81
N ILE A 311 -3.55 -11.14 14.05
CA ILE A 311 -4.75 -10.47 14.59
C ILE A 311 -5.97 -11.28 14.17
N THR A 312 -6.83 -11.62 15.15
CA THR A 312 -8.00 -12.50 14.99
C THR A 312 -9.22 -11.92 15.71
N SER A 313 -10.40 -12.46 15.45
CA SER A 313 -11.63 -12.07 16.15
C SER A 313 -11.69 -12.59 17.60
N VAL A 314 -11.07 -13.72 17.88
CA VAL A 314 -11.01 -14.38 19.21
C VAL A 314 -9.63 -14.98 19.43
N GLU A 315 -9.29 -15.26 20.69
CA GLU A 315 -8.06 -15.96 21.08
C GLU A 315 -7.95 -17.38 20.50
#